data_7cf7bf3bbfae431e00c5e482bfdf3c5d
#
_entry.id   7cf7bf3bbfae431e00c5e482bfdf3c5d
#
_cell.length_a   1.000
_cell.length_b   1.000
_cell.length_c   1.000
_cell.angle_alpha   90.00
_cell.angle_beta   90.00
_cell.angle_gamma   90.00
#
_symmetry.space_group_name_H-M   'P 1'
#
loop_
_entity.id
_entity.type
_entity.pdbx_description
1 polymer ?
#
loop_
_entity_poly.entity_id
_entity_poly.type
_entity_poly.pdbx_seq_one_letter_code
_entity_poly.pdbx_strand_id
1 'polypeptide(L)'
;MSINSRFRTSEDRELNGIVLEYTNEAGEVLAWFKCARPGGRNVEFQKSMSRRMLEYKGQLQDGNQQLYNKILAHVFYDAIILEWGGDIEGKNGEIPAELTEENVVWLFTKDCPDLFEDLQSRLEVRKQWQDEAVESAAKNSKTASATNSSGGSKKKAS
;
A
#
# COMPACT_ATOMS: atom_id res chain seq x y z
N MET A 1 -23.84 -6.77 13.10
CA MET A 1 -22.53 -7.10 12.53
C MET A 1 -21.62 -7.68 13.61
N SER A 2 -20.92 -8.76 13.27
CA SER A 2 -19.98 -9.39 14.22
C SER A 2 -18.65 -8.64 14.21
N ILE A 3 -17.84 -8.84 15.26
CA ILE A 3 -16.50 -8.29 15.30
C ILE A 3 -15.66 -8.84 14.15
N ASN A 4 -15.89 -10.10 13.80
CA ASN A 4 -15.19 -10.72 12.67
C ASN A 4 -15.42 -9.95 11.37
N SER A 5 -16.67 -9.55 11.11
CA SER A 5 -17.01 -8.81 9.89
C SER A 5 -16.28 -7.46 9.82
N ARG A 6 -16.11 -6.81 10.96
CA ARG A 6 -15.42 -5.51 11.00
C ARG A 6 -13.94 -5.62 10.65
N PHE A 7 -13.33 -6.75 10.95
CA PHE A 7 -11.89 -6.91 10.77
C PHE A 7 -11.52 -7.88 9.65
N ARG A 8 -12.54 -8.48 9.01
CA ARG A 8 -12.27 -9.42 7.92
C ARG A 8 -11.71 -8.70 6.71
N THR A 9 -10.64 -9.26 6.17
CA THR A 9 -10.01 -8.74 4.98
C THR A 9 -10.09 -9.76 3.85
N SER A 10 -9.83 -9.30 2.64
CA SER A 10 -9.85 -10.14 1.44
C SER A 10 -8.48 -10.75 1.19
N GLU A 11 -8.41 -12.07 1.20
CA GLU A 11 -7.18 -12.78 0.89
C GLU A 11 -6.70 -12.42 -0.52
N ASP A 12 -7.62 -12.32 -1.46
CA ASP A 12 -7.28 -11.96 -2.84
C ASP A 12 -6.60 -10.60 -2.89
N ARG A 13 -7.16 -9.59 -2.22
CA ARG A 13 -6.56 -8.26 -2.19
C ARG A 13 -5.19 -8.25 -1.54
N GLU A 14 -5.04 -8.99 -0.45
CA GLU A 14 -3.77 -9.04 0.28
C GLU A 14 -2.65 -9.66 -0.54
N LEU A 15 -2.95 -10.70 -1.30
CA LEU A 15 -1.94 -11.46 -2.03
C LEU A 15 -1.78 -11.01 -3.48
N ASN A 16 -2.89 -10.70 -4.15
CA ASN A 16 -2.86 -10.33 -5.57
C ASN A 16 -2.87 -8.83 -5.79
N GLY A 17 -3.03 -8.06 -4.73
CA GLY A 17 -2.77 -6.64 -4.73
C GLY A 17 -3.98 -5.75 -4.95
N ILE A 18 -3.77 -4.49 -4.59
CA ILE A 18 -4.67 -3.37 -4.86
C ILE A 18 -3.90 -2.34 -5.67
N VAL A 19 -4.60 -1.52 -6.44
CA VAL A 19 -3.96 -0.47 -7.23
C VAL A 19 -4.12 0.86 -6.50
N LEU A 20 -3.00 1.52 -6.25
CA LEU A 20 -2.96 2.84 -5.65
C LEU A 20 -2.54 3.84 -6.72
N GLU A 21 -3.39 4.85 -6.95
CA GLU A 21 -3.14 5.84 -7.98
C GLU A 21 -2.65 7.15 -7.37
N TYR A 22 -1.74 7.80 -8.07
CA TYR A 22 -1.27 9.14 -7.74
C TYR A 22 -1.69 10.07 -8.88
N THR A 23 -2.38 11.15 -8.53
CA THR A 23 -2.97 12.05 -9.53
C THR A 23 -2.32 13.43 -9.46
N ASN A 24 -2.45 14.19 -10.54
CA ASN A 24 -2.05 15.59 -10.57
C ASN A 24 -3.21 16.45 -10.05
N GLU A 25 -3.01 17.78 -10.06
CA GLU A 25 -4.02 18.72 -9.57
C GLU A 25 -5.31 18.68 -10.38
N ALA A 26 -5.24 18.27 -11.63
CA ALA A 26 -6.41 18.14 -12.49
C ALA A 26 -7.14 16.81 -12.31
N GLY A 27 -6.64 15.93 -11.43
CA GLY A 27 -7.26 14.64 -11.19
C GLY A 27 -6.85 13.55 -12.17
N GLU A 28 -5.88 13.84 -13.02
CA GLU A 28 -5.38 12.84 -13.97
C GLU A 28 -4.36 11.94 -13.31
N VAL A 29 -4.39 10.63 -13.60
CA VAL A 29 -3.47 9.67 -13.03
C VAL A 29 -2.07 9.90 -13.58
N LEU A 30 -1.13 10.24 -12.71
CA LEU A 30 0.29 10.37 -13.07
C LEU A 30 0.99 9.02 -13.04
N ALA A 31 0.72 8.25 -12.01
CA ALA A 31 1.37 6.96 -11.80
C ALA A 31 0.49 6.09 -10.92
N TRP A 32 0.75 4.80 -10.97
CA TRP A 32 0.01 3.84 -10.14
C TRP A 32 0.94 2.71 -9.72
N PHE A 33 0.61 2.14 -8.56
CA PHE A 33 1.35 1.01 -7.99
C PHE A 33 0.34 -0.06 -7.63
N LYS A 34 0.56 -1.28 -8.12
CA LYS A 34 -0.22 -2.43 -7.69
C LYS A 34 0.57 -3.14 -6.61
N CYS A 35 0.01 -3.18 -5.40
CA CYS A 35 0.74 -3.63 -4.23
C CYS A 35 0.01 -4.72 -3.49
N ALA A 36 0.75 -5.75 -3.08
CA ALA A 36 0.29 -6.72 -2.10
C ALA A 36 0.41 -6.09 -0.70
N ARG A 37 -0.22 -6.69 0.28
CA ARG A 37 -0.27 -6.13 1.64
C ARG A 37 1.06 -6.33 2.37
N PRO A 38 1.64 -5.27 2.97
CA PRO A 38 2.82 -5.45 3.83
C PRO A 38 2.35 -6.01 5.18
N GLY A 39 2.32 -7.32 5.30
CA GLY A 39 1.82 -8.01 6.49
C GLY A 39 0.59 -8.84 6.17
N GLY A 40 -0.30 -9.02 7.15
CA GLY A 40 -1.49 -9.83 6.99
C GLY A 40 -1.14 -11.25 6.54
N ARG A 41 -1.80 -11.69 5.46
CA ARG A 41 -1.56 -13.04 4.91
C ARG A 41 -0.38 -13.12 3.95
N ASN A 42 0.31 -12.00 3.70
CA ASN A 42 1.41 -11.98 2.74
C ASN A 42 2.69 -12.53 3.38
N VAL A 43 2.85 -13.85 3.33
CA VAL A 43 4.02 -14.51 3.93
C VAL A 43 5.32 -14.17 3.20
N GLU A 44 5.24 -13.79 1.92
CA GLU A 44 6.42 -13.40 1.16
C GLU A 44 7.06 -12.14 1.72
N PHE A 45 6.24 -11.23 2.26
CA PHE A 45 6.74 -10.04 2.94
C PHE A 45 7.59 -10.44 4.16
N GLN A 46 7.07 -11.35 4.99
CA GLN A 46 7.80 -11.82 6.18
C GLN A 46 9.10 -12.53 5.79
N LYS A 47 9.05 -13.37 4.77
CA LYS A 47 10.23 -14.11 4.31
C LYS A 47 11.29 -13.15 3.76
N SER A 48 10.87 -12.18 2.97
CA SER A 48 11.77 -11.20 2.40
C SER A 48 12.41 -10.34 3.49
N MET A 49 11.61 -9.88 4.48
CA MET A 49 12.13 -9.11 5.60
C MET A 49 13.22 -9.88 6.32
N SER A 50 12.96 -11.14 6.66
CA SER A 50 13.93 -11.97 7.38
C SER A 50 15.22 -12.13 6.57
N ARG A 51 15.08 -12.41 5.28
CA ARG A 51 16.24 -12.62 4.41
C ARG A 51 17.07 -11.34 4.26
N ARG A 52 16.40 -10.22 4.00
CA ARG A 52 17.10 -8.95 3.77
C ARG A 52 17.75 -8.42 5.05
N MET A 53 17.08 -8.59 6.18
CA MET A 53 17.66 -8.19 7.47
C MET A 53 18.93 -8.98 7.75
N LEU A 54 18.92 -10.27 7.41
CA LEU A 54 20.08 -11.12 7.63
C LEU A 54 21.28 -10.70 6.78
N GLU A 55 21.04 -10.26 5.54
CA GLU A 55 22.09 -9.76 4.64
C GLU A 55 22.85 -8.58 5.24
N TYR A 56 22.17 -7.78 6.06
CA TYR A 56 22.75 -6.58 6.66
C TYR A 56 23.04 -6.76 8.15
N LYS A 57 23.07 -8.03 8.61
CA LYS A 57 23.37 -8.34 10.00
C LYS A 57 24.73 -7.73 10.40
N GLY A 58 24.75 -7.06 11.53
CA GLY A 58 25.96 -6.40 12.01
C GLY A 58 26.12 -4.97 11.53
N GLN A 59 25.37 -4.59 10.49
CA GLN A 59 25.36 -3.21 10.00
C GLN A 59 24.19 -2.40 10.56
N LEU A 60 23.12 -3.09 10.95
CA LEU A 60 21.97 -2.46 11.56
C LEU A 60 22.28 -2.14 13.00
N GLN A 61 22.33 -0.85 13.30
CA GLN A 61 22.55 -0.35 14.65
C GLN A 61 21.38 0.53 15.03
N ASP A 62 21.21 0.76 16.32
CA ASP A 62 20.15 1.62 16.80
C ASP A 62 20.20 2.97 16.11
N GLY A 63 19.07 3.39 15.56
CA GLY A 63 18.93 4.69 14.91
C GLY A 63 19.41 4.76 13.47
N ASN A 64 19.84 3.65 12.86
CA ASN A 64 20.23 3.67 11.46
C ASN A 64 19.01 3.53 10.56
N GLN A 65 18.24 4.61 10.50
CA GLN A 65 16.98 4.65 9.76
C GLN A 65 17.20 4.54 8.24
N GLN A 66 18.29 5.10 7.75
CA GLN A 66 18.59 5.05 6.31
C GLN A 66 18.81 3.62 5.83
N LEU A 67 19.55 2.83 6.61
CA LEU A 67 19.79 1.43 6.26
C LEU A 67 18.49 0.64 6.35
N TYR A 68 17.70 0.88 7.38
CA TYR A 68 16.41 0.21 7.53
C TYR A 68 15.50 0.51 6.34
N ASN A 69 15.42 1.77 5.91
CA ASN A 69 14.61 2.16 4.77
C ASN A 69 15.10 1.52 3.48
N LYS A 70 16.40 1.37 3.34
CA LYS A 70 16.96 0.69 2.17
C LYS A 70 16.57 -0.78 2.14
N ILE A 71 16.67 -1.44 3.29
CA ILE A 71 16.24 -2.84 3.42
C ILE A 71 14.76 -2.96 3.06
N LEU A 72 13.94 -2.06 3.59
CA LEU A 72 12.51 -2.07 3.33
C LEU A 72 12.19 -1.84 1.84
N ALA A 73 12.96 -1.00 1.16
CA ALA A 73 12.78 -0.79 -0.27
C ALA A 73 13.06 -2.07 -1.06
N HIS A 74 14.10 -2.82 -0.69
CA HIS A 74 14.36 -4.12 -1.30
C HIS A 74 13.22 -5.10 -1.05
N VAL A 75 12.67 -5.09 0.17
CA VAL A 75 11.53 -5.95 0.52
C VAL A 75 10.29 -5.57 -0.29
N PHE A 76 10.08 -4.27 -0.50
CA PHE A 76 8.96 -3.81 -1.32
C PHE A 76 9.08 -4.32 -2.75
N TYR A 77 10.28 -4.32 -3.30
CA TYR A 77 10.49 -4.92 -4.61
C TYR A 77 10.20 -6.42 -4.61
N ASP A 78 10.64 -7.12 -3.57
CA ASP A 78 10.50 -8.59 -3.50
C ASP A 78 9.05 -9.04 -3.34
N ALA A 79 8.26 -8.31 -2.55
CA ALA A 79 7.02 -8.88 -2.01
C ALA A 79 5.81 -7.96 -2.03
N ILE A 80 5.97 -6.68 -2.34
CA ILE A 80 4.88 -5.71 -2.26
C ILE A 80 4.52 -5.14 -3.62
N ILE A 81 5.47 -4.54 -4.32
CA ILE A 81 5.20 -3.92 -5.63
C ILE A 81 5.09 -5.02 -6.67
N LEU A 82 3.85 -5.31 -7.09
CA LEU A 82 3.60 -6.36 -8.10
C LEU A 82 3.73 -5.79 -9.50
N GLU A 83 3.24 -4.56 -9.70
CA GLU A 83 3.31 -3.86 -10.97
C GLU A 83 3.31 -2.37 -10.68
N TRP A 84 3.82 -1.59 -11.60
CA TRP A 84 3.68 -0.16 -11.54
C TRP A 84 3.59 0.40 -12.97
N GLY A 85 3.14 1.65 -13.11
CA GLY A 85 3.05 2.27 -14.41
C GLY A 85 2.85 3.77 -14.31
N GLY A 86 2.78 4.40 -15.47
CA GLY A 86 2.64 5.84 -15.58
C GLY A 86 3.99 6.54 -15.65
N ASP A 87 3.99 7.81 -15.28
CA ASP A 87 5.16 8.67 -15.46
C ASP A 87 6.14 8.55 -14.29
N ILE A 88 6.68 7.34 -14.11
CA ILE A 88 7.70 7.07 -13.10
C ILE A 88 9.05 7.16 -13.78
N GLU A 89 9.92 8.01 -13.25
CA GLU A 89 11.26 8.17 -13.80
C GLU A 89 12.20 7.15 -13.15
N GLY A 90 12.99 6.47 -13.97
CA GLY A 90 13.98 5.51 -13.52
C GLY A 90 15.32 6.14 -13.20
N LYS A 91 16.21 5.35 -12.61
CA LYS A 91 17.53 5.79 -12.16
C LYS A 91 18.35 6.43 -13.29
N ASN A 92 18.17 5.97 -14.51
CA ASN A 92 18.90 6.47 -15.67
C ASN A 92 18.09 7.48 -16.49
N GLY A 93 17.00 8.00 -15.93
CA GLY A 93 16.19 9.04 -16.56
C GLY A 93 15.10 8.55 -17.50
N GLU A 94 14.94 7.24 -17.63
CA GLU A 94 13.90 6.69 -18.51
C GLU A 94 12.50 6.90 -17.91
N ILE A 95 11.53 7.22 -18.78
CA ILE A 95 10.11 7.39 -18.43
C ILE A 95 9.29 6.71 -19.52
N PRO A 96 8.45 5.72 -19.21
CA PRO A 96 8.25 5.11 -17.88
C PRO A 96 9.38 4.17 -17.51
N ALA A 97 9.69 4.12 -16.22
CA ALA A 97 10.73 3.23 -15.72
C ALA A 97 10.26 1.79 -15.71
N GLU A 98 11.16 0.89 -16.02
CA GLU A 98 10.90 -0.54 -15.88
C GLU A 98 10.91 -0.90 -14.39
N LEU A 99 10.05 -1.83 -13.98
CA LEU A 99 9.99 -2.30 -12.60
C LEU A 99 11.16 -3.24 -12.35
N THR A 100 12.23 -2.70 -11.81
CA THR A 100 13.44 -3.43 -11.46
C THR A 100 13.82 -3.11 -10.03
N GLU A 101 14.59 -3.98 -9.41
CA GLU A 101 15.06 -3.75 -8.04
C GLU A 101 15.84 -2.44 -7.94
N GLU A 102 16.70 -2.20 -8.90
CA GLU A 102 17.51 -0.99 -8.93
C GLU A 102 16.64 0.27 -8.96
N ASN A 103 15.64 0.30 -9.84
CA ASN A 103 14.74 1.44 -9.95
C ASN A 103 13.90 1.63 -8.70
N VAL A 104 13.39 0.55 -8.12
CA VAL A 104 12.58 0.63 -6.89
C VAL A 104 13.41 1.20 -5.74
N VAL A 105 14.59 0.65 -5.52
CA VAL A 105 15.44 1.08 -4.41
C VAL A 105 15.89 2.52 -4.60
N TRP A 106 16.29 2.89 -5.82
CA TRP A 106 16.68 4.26 -6.12
C TRP A 106 15.52 5.24 -5.91
N LEU A 107 14.35 4.91 -6.44
CA LEU A 107 13.18 5.77 -6.33
C LEU A 107 12.81 6.03 -4.87
N PHE A 108 12.77 4.98 -4.07
CA PHE A 108 12.28 5.04 -2.70
C PHE A 108 13.31 5.48 -1.66
N THR A 109 14.60 5.45 -1.99
CA THR A 109 15.62 5.82 -1.01
C THR A 109 16.45 7.05 -1.41
N LYS A 110 16.55 7.33 -2.70
CA LYS A 110 17.40 8.43 -3.19
C LYS A 110 16.58 9.55 -3.81
N ASP A 111 15.70 9.21 -4.74
CA ASP A 111 15.00 10.23 -5.52
C ASP A 111 13.77 10.78 -4.78
N CYS A 112 12.89 9.91 -4.31
CA CYS A 112 11.62 10.32 -3.71
C CYS A 112 11.31 9.54 -2.43
N PRO A 113 12.08 9.76 -1.35
CA PRO A 113 11.78 9.08 -0.08
C PRO A 113 10.37 9.38 0.44
N ASP A 114 9.87 10.60 0.15
CA ASP A 114 8.53 10.99 0.59
C ASP A 114 7.44 10.18 -0.11
N LEU A 115 7.66 9.80 -1.36
CA LEU A 115 6.75 8.92 -2.08
C LEU A 115 6.67 7.57 -1.39
N PHE A 116 7.82 7.03 -0.97
CA PHE A 116 7.87 5.75 -0.27
C PHE A 116 7.11 5.82 1.05
N GLU A 117 7.31 6.90 1.80
CA GLU A 117 6.61 7.11 3.07
C GLU A 117 5.10 7.20 2.85
N ASP A 118 4.68 7.95 1.84
CA ASP A 118 3.27 8.08 1.51
C ASP A 118 2.64 6.74 1.11
N LEU A 119 3.35 5.99 0.27
CA LEU A 119 2.88 4.68 -0.17
C LEU A 119 2.72 3.73 1.02
N GLN A 120 3.70 3.70 1.91
CA GLN A 120 3.63 2.89 3.13
C GLN A 120 2.41 3.26 3.97
N SER A 121 2.18 4.56 4.16
CA SER A 121 1.03 5.05 4.94
C SER A 121 -0.29 4.61 4.33
N ARG A 122 -0.41 4.72 3.02
CA ARG A 122 -1.62 4.31 2.32
C ARG A 122 -1.86 2.80 2.46
N LEU A 123 -0.80 2.01 2.43
CA LEU A 123 -0.91 0.56 2.52
C LEU A 123 -1.28 0.07 3.91
N GLU A 124 -1.11 0.90 4.94
CA GLU A 124 -1.48 0.57 6.31
C GLU A 124 -2.97 0.68 6.58
N VAL A 125 -3.72 1.30 5.70
CA VAL A 125 -5.16 1.51 5.90
C VAL A 125 -5.90 0.19 5.66
N ARG A 126 -6.39 -0.42 6.74
CA ARG A 126 -7.03 -1.74 6.69
C ARG A 126 -8.20 -1.81 5.73
N LYS A 127 -8.96 -0.73 5.62
CA LYS A 127 -10.15 -0.68 4.79
C LYS A 127 -9.88 -1.06 3.34
N GLN A 128 -8.70 -0.73 2.83
CA GLN A 128 -8.33 -1.04 1.44
C GLN A 128 -8.20 -2.55 1.19
N TRP A 129 -8.01 -3.32 2.26
CA TRP A 129 -7.83 -4.76 2.16
C TRP A 129 -9.13 -5.53 2.40
N GLN A 130 -10.24 -4.81 2.62
CA GLN A 130 -11.56 -5.39 2.75
C GLN A 130 -12.25 -5.42 1.40
N ASP A 131 -13.03 -6.45 1.14
CA ASP A 131 -13.75 -6.49 -0.12
C ASP A 131 -14.97 -5.57 -0.06
N GLU A 132 -15.53 -5.27 -1.24
CA GLU A 132 -16.62 -4.31 -1.37
C GLU A 132 -17.87 -4.70 -0.58
N ALA A 133 -18.15 -5.99 -0.51
CA ALA A 133 -19.33 -6.46 0.21
C ALA A 133 -19.24 -6.15 1.70
N VAL A 134 -18.06 -6.37 2.29
CA VAL A 134 -17.82 -6.06 3.70
C VAL A 134 -17.88 -4.55 3.92
N GLU A 135 -17.28 -3.78 3.04
CA GLU A 135 -17.30 -2.32 3.09
C GLU A 135 -18.71 -1.78 3.02
N SER A 136 -19.49 -2.24 2.07
CA SER A 136 -20.86 -1.81 1.87
C SER A 136 -21.74 -2.12 3.06
N ALA A 137 -21.59 -3.31 3.62
CA ALA A 137 -22.34 -3.71 4.80
C ALA A 137 -22.01 -2.80 5.99
N ALA A 138 -20.76 -2.47 6.18
CA ALA A 138 -20.33 -1.58 7.24
C ALA A 138 -20.90 -0.18 7.07
N LYS A 139 -20.91 0.34 5.86
CA LYS A 139 -21.46 1.65 5.55
C LYS A 139 -22.98 1.67 5.79
N ASN A 140 -23.67 0.67 5.34
CA ASN A 140 -25.12 0.58 5.51
C ASN A 140 -25.51 0.49 6.99
N SER A 141 -24.76 -0.26 7.78
CA SER A 141 -24.98 -0.34 9.22
C SER A 141 -24.81 1.02 9.88
N LYS A 142 -23.78 1.74 9.52
CA LYS A 142 -23.52 3.07 10.04
C LYS A 142 -24.62 4.04 9.68
N THR A 143 -25.07 4.02 8.44
CA THR A 143 -26.12 4.89 7.96
C THR A 143 -27.42 4.64 8.71
N ALA A 144 -27.79 3.39 8.87
CA ALA A 144 -28.99 3.02 9.61
C ALA A 144 -28.94 3.49 11.06
N SER A 145 -27.79 3.41 11.68
CA SER A 145 -27.61 3.86 13.05
C SER A 145 -27.71 5.37 13.18
N ALA A 146 -27.23 6.08 12.20
CA ALA A 146 -27.17 7.53 12.23
C ALA A 146 -28.51 8.19 11.94
N THR A 147 -29.42 7.53 11.37
CA THR A 147 -30.61 8.15 10.95
C THR A 147 -31.57 8.43 11.92
N ASN A 148 -31.61 8.66 12.04
CA ASN A 148 -32.15 9.15 12.20
C ASN A 148 -31.84 10.32 11.85
N SER A 149 -31.30 10.85 11.05
CA SER A 149 -30.79 11.91 10.50
C SER A 149 -30.45 12.12 9.33
N SER A 150 -30.60 12.07 9.11
CA SER A 150 -30.11 12.39 7.62
C SER A 150 -30.11 12.19 6.74
N GLY A 151 -30.59 11.82 7.18
CA GLY A 151 -30.30 11.67 6.10
C GLY A 151 -30.45 11.38 5.63
N GLY A 152 -31.11 11.41 6.07
CA GLY A 152 -30.87 11.34 5.31
C GLY A 152 -30.92 11.14 4.95
N SER A 153 -31.47 11.47 5.35
CA SER A 153 -31.29 11.53 4.67
C SER A 153 -31.34 11.34 4.03
N LYS A 154 -31.63 11.40 4.23
CA LYS A 154 -31.69 11.45 3.65
C LYS A 154 -31.53 11.25 2.94
N LYS A 155 -31.69 11.19 3.12
CA LYS A 155 -31.62 11.11 2.51
C LYS A 155 -31.27 10.90 1.87
N LYS A 156 -31.22 10.70 2.01
CA LYS A 156 -30.92 10.48 1.49
C LYS A 156 -30.28 10.04 1.05
N ALA A 157 -29.99 9.73 1.46
CA ALA A 157 -29.43 9.31 1.06
C ALA A 157 -28.78 8.69 0.77
N SER A 158 -28.46 8.30 1.01
CA SER A 158 -27.84 7.73 0.62
C SER A 158 -27.46 7.59 0.00
#